data_984bee9093c4d3d51f489d1b5c72413f
#
_entry.id   984bee9093c4d3d51f489d1b5c72413f
#
_cell.length_a   1.000
_cell.length_b   1.000
_cell.length_c   1.000
_cell.angle_alpha   90.00
_cell.angle_beta   90.00
_cell.angle_gamma   90.00
#
_symmetry.space_group_name_H-M   'P 1'
#
loop_
_entity.id
_entity.type
_entity.pdbx_description
1 polymer ?
#
loop_
_entity_poly.entity_id
_entity_poly.type
_entity_poly.pdbx_seq_one_letter_code
_entity_poly.pdbx_strand_id
1 'polypeptide(L)'
;MRIFTLLSLCTALGLAGCASSTMNSTTGVDRRQLLLVSSDQINQAAAQSYQQTLNEARQKGILNPNAAQLQRIQRIANRLIPQVNVYRPDARTWNWQVNMLKSNELNAYCAPGGKIMFYTGIIDRLKLTDDEIAAIMGHEMAHALREHGRERASRSSATQLGLSVLASAVGLTEGQAQVAGMATQLGLDLPFNRSQESEADSLGLELMARAGYNPQAAVTLWNKMSAASQGEPPQFLSTHPGAQNRIRTIQSLLPRVTPLYQQARR
;
A
#
# COMPACT_ATOMS: atom_id res chain seq x y z
N MET A 1 5.02 10.37 -44.53
CA MET A 1 4.20 11.20 -43.63
C MET A 1 3.43 10.43 -42.58
N ARG A 2 2.78 9.29 -42.87
CA ARG A 2 1.98 8.52 -41.84
C ARG A 2 2.79 7.88 -40.71
N ILE A 3 4.04 7.49 -40.92
CA ILE A 3 4.89 6.86 -39.89
C ILE A 3 5.40 7.89 -38.87
N PHE A 4 5.72 9.09 -39.27
CA PHE A 4 6.14 10.17 -38.35
C PHE A 4 5.00 10.65 -37.45
N THR A 5 3.74 10.64 -37.93
CA THR A 5 2.57 11.02 -37.14
C THR A 5 2.26 9.97 -36.06
N LEU A 6 2.45 8.69 -36.34
CA LEU A 6 2.28 7.60 -35.35
C LEU A 6 3.39 7.64 -34.27
N LEU A 7 4.63 7.91 -34.61
CA LEU A 7 5.72 8.05 -33.65
C LEU A 7 5.50 9.25 -32.71
N SER A 8 5.04 10.39 -33.23
CA SER A 8 4.73 11.58 -32.40
C SER A 8 3.55 11.35 -31.45
N LEU A 9 2.55 10.56 -31.87
CA LEU A 9 1.40 10.23 -31.00
C LEU A 9 1.77 9.27 -29.87
N CYS A 10 2.65 8.29 -30.13
CA CYS A 10 3.16 7.38 -29.10
C CYS A 10 4.03 8.09 -28.07
N THR A 11 4.84 9.08 -28.46
CA THR A 11 5.66 9.87 -27.52
C THR A 11 4.82 10.80 -26.65
N ALA A 12 3.74 11.37 -27.17
CA ALA A 12 2.81 12.22 -26.41
C ALA A 12 2.01 11.42 -25.35
N LEU A 13 1.59 10.21 -25.66
CA LEU A 13 0.91 9.31 -24.72
C LEU A 13 1.83 8.82 -23.58
N GLY A 14 3.12 8.62 -23.86
CA GLY A 14 4.08 8.17 -22.84
C GLY A 14 4.38 9.22 -21.77
N LEU A 15 4.22 10.52 -22.06
CA LEU A 15 4.47 11.61 -21.12
C LEU A 15 3.27 11.91 -20.20
N ALA A 16 2.05 11.59 -20.63
CA ALA A 16 0.82 11.86 -19.86
C ALA A 16 0.57 10.86 -18.72
N GLY A 17 1.21 9.67 -18.74
CA GLY A 17 0.98 8.60 -17.78
C GLY A 17 1.89 8.60 -16.54
N CYS A 18 2.92 9.45 -16.50
CA CYS A 18 3.89 9.46 -15.40
C CYS A 18 3.68 10.67 -14.49
N ALA A 19 3.16 10.42 -13.28
CA ALA A 19 2.90 11.44 -12.28
C ALA A 19 3.38 10.99 -10.89
N SER A 20 3.55 11.92 -9.95
CA SER A 20 3.66 11.61 -8.53
C SER A 20 2.29 11.81 -7.88
N SER A 21 1.85 10.86 -7.08
CA SER A 21 0.55 10.91 -6.38
C SER A 21 0.62 11.60 -5.02
N THR A 22 1.82 11.93 -4.54
CA THR A 22 2.04 12.62 -3.26
C THR A 22 3.03 13.77 -3.42
N MET A 23 2.99 14.73 -2.48
CA MET A 23 3.85 15.91 -2.42
C MET A 23 4.35 16.14 -0.97
N ASN A 24 5.24 17.12 -0.80
CA ASN A 24 5.64 17.66 0.51
C ASN A 24 6.23 16.65 1.53
N SER A 25 6.78 15.53 1.08
CA SER A 25 7.42 14.57 1.98
C SER A 25 8.77 15.09 2.48
N THR A 26 8.97 15.13 3.81
CA THR A 26 10.25 15.42 4.45
C THR A 26 11.26 14.29 4.21
N THR A 27 10.78 13.08 3.97
CA THR A 27 11.60 11.90 3.68
C THR A 27 12.02 11.77 2.21
N GLY A 28 11.53 12.66 1.32
CA GLY A 28 11.96 12.75 -0.08
C GLY A 28 11.30 11.75 -1.02
N VAL A 29 10.04 11.39 -0.76
CA VAL A 29 9.26 10.49 -1.64
C VAL A 29 8.64 11.28 -2.78
N ASP A 30 9.28 11.25 -3.97
CA ASP A 30 8.88 12.04 -5.13
C ASP A 30 8.95 11.25 -6.46
N ARG A 31 9.20 9.95 -6.43
CA ARG A 31 9.31 9.12 -7.64
C ARG A 31 8.08 9.23 -8.53
N ARG A 32 8.29 9.38 -9.82
CA ARG A 32 7.21 9.32 -10.82
C ARG A 32 6.71 7.88 -11.01
N GLN A 33 5.41 7.75 -11.17
CA GLN A 33 4.68 6.48 -11.26
C GLN A 33 3.94 6.38 -12.59
N LEU A 34 3.79 5.17 -13.11
CA LEU A 34 2.93 4.91 -14.27
C LEU A 34 1.49 4.74 -13.79
N LEU A 35 0.61 5.70 -14.10
CA LEU A 35 -0.76 5.77 -13.59
C LEU A 35 -1.76 5.85 -14.77
N LEU A 36 -1.89 4.78 -15.55
CA LEU A 36 -2.76 4.70 -16.73
C LEU A 36 -4.24 4.45 -16.38
N VAL A 37 -4.48 3.61 -15.36
CA VAL A 37 -5.84 3.34 -14.87
C VAL A 37 -6.30 4.53 -14.04
N SER A 38 -7.59 4.90 -14.07
CA SER A 38 -8.09 6.03 -13.29
C SER A 38 -8.12 5.73 -11.78
N SER A 39 -7.90 6.76 -10.96
CA SER A 39 -7.99 6.65 -9.50
C SER A 39 -9.40 6.24 -9.06
N ASP A 40 -10.43 6.80 -9.70
CA ASP A 40 -11.82 6.51 -9.37
C ASP A 40 -12.20 5.06 -9.62
N GLN A 41 -11.77 4.48 -10.75
CA GLN A 41 -11.98 3.06 -11.05
C GLN A 41 -11.35 2.15 -9.98
N ILE A 42 -10.12 2.44 -9.59
CA ILE A 42 -9.42 1.68 -8.55
C ILE A 42 -10.10 1.84 -7.19
N ASN A 43 -10.51 3.05 -6.82
CA ASN A 43 -11.20 3.32 -5.55
C ASN A 43 -12.57 2.63 -5.49
N GLN A 44 -13.33 2.63 -6.59
CA GLN A 44 -14.61 1.93 -6.68
C GLN A 44 -14.44 0.41 -6.56
N ALA A 45 -13.51 -0.18 -7.30
CA ALA A 45 -13.21 -1.61 -7.21
C ALA A 45 -12.76 -2.01 -5.81
N ALA A 46 -11.90 -1.21 -5.18
CA ALA A 46 -11.45 -1.43 -3.81
C ALA A 46 -12.60 -1.34 -2.79
N ALA A 47 -13.50 -0.36 -2.96
CA ALA A 47 -14.65 -0.20 -2.08
C ALA A 47 -15.63 -1.39 -2.21
N GLN A 48 -15.88 -1.88 -3.41
CA GLN A 48 -16.73 -3.05 -3.67
C GLN A 48 -16.14 -4.33 -3.05
N SER A 49 -14.85 -4.60 -3.29
CA SER A 49 -14.13 -5.74 -2.71
C SER A 49 -14.12 -5.68 -1.17
N TYR A 50 -13.85 -4.51 -0.61
CA TYR A 50 -13.88 -4.31 0.84
C TYR A 50 -15.26 -4.58 1.42
N GLN A 51 -16.32 -4.07 0.79
CA GLN A 51 -17.70 -4.31 1.23
C GLN A 51 -18.08 -5.80 1.16
N GLN A 52 -17.64 -6.51 0.11
CA GLN A 52 -17.80 -7.95 0.02
C GLN A 52 -17.11 -8.65 1.19
N THR A 53 -15.84 -8.32 1.46
CA THR A 53 -15.08 -8.84 2.62
C THR A 53 -15.81 -8.61 3.94
N LEU A 54 -16.37 -7.41 4.16
CA LEU A 54 -17.14 -7.11 5.37
C LEU A 54 -18.40 -7.97 5.48
N ASN A 55 -19.11 -8.19 4.37
CA ASN A 55 -20.33 -9.01 4.35
C ASN A 55 -20.00 -10.48 4.66
N GLU A 56 -18.99 -11.04 4.02
CA GLU A 56 -18.54 -12.41 4.28
C GLU A 56 -18.05 -12.59 5.74
N ALA A 57 -17.29 -11.62 6.23
CA ALA A 57 -16.80 -11.65 7.62
C ALA A 57 -17.94 -11.55 8.64
N ARG A 58 -18.99 -10.78 8.33
CA ARG A 58 -20.18 -10.67 9.17
C ARG A 58 -20.96 -11.98 9.19
N GLN A 59 -21.16 -12.62 8.03
CA GLN A 59 -21.84 -13.92 7.93
C GLN A 59 -21.09 -15.01 8.69
N LYS A 60 -19.76 -14.97 8.70
CA LYS A 60 -18.90 -15.92 9.43
C LYS A 60 -18.71 -15.56 10.92
N GLY A 61 -19.27 -14.46 11.40
CA GLY A 61 -19.12 -14.01 12.79
C GLY A 61 -17.66 -13.62 13.17
N ILE A 62 -16.83 -13.26 12.18
CA ILE A 62 -15.41 -12.92 12.39
C ILE A 62 -15.10 -11.42 12.23
N LEU A 63 -16.10 -10.61 11.90
CA LEU A 63 -15.96 -9.16 11.77
C LEU A 63 -15.96 -8.50 13.16
N ASN A 64 -14.94 -7.67 13.41
CA ASN A 64 -14.84 -6.84 14.61
C ASN A 64 -15.05 -7.61 15.92
N PRO A 65 -14.30 -8.71 16.17
CA PRO A 65 -14.59 -9.66 17.25
C PRO A 65 -14.37 -9.09 18.65
N ASN A 66 -13.63 -8.00 18.78
CA ASN A 66 -13.28 -7.35 20.06
C ASN A 66 -13.46 -5.83 19.94
N ALA A 67 -14.49 -5.30 20.58
CA ALA A 67 -14.84 -3.88 20.53
C ALA A 67 -13.74 -2.98 21.12
N ALA A 68 -13.09 -3.41 22.20
CA ALA A 68 -12.01 -2.61 22.82
C ALA A 68 -10.78 -2.51 21.89
N GLN A 69 -10.42 -3.62 21.23
CA GLN A 69 -9.32 -3.64 20.29
C GLN A 69 -9.66 -2.85 19.02
N LEU A 70 -10.90 -2.93 18.52
CA LEU A 70 -11.37 -2.09 17.42
C LEU A 70 -11.28 -0.61 17.76
N GLN A 71 -11.78 -0.20 18.93
CA GLN A 71 -11.67 1.18 19.39
C GLN A 71 -10.21 1.64 19.51
N ARG A 72 -9.31 0.73 19.94
CA ARG A 72 -7.87 1.00 20.00
C ARG A 72 -7.30 1.37 18.64
N ILE A 73 -7.52 0.55 17.61
CA ILE A 73 -7.02 0.83 16.25
C ILE A 73 -7.71 2.04 15.61
N GLN A 74 -8.99 2.27 15.90
CA GLN A 74 -9.72 3.46 15.44
C GLN A 74 -9.16 4.75 16.05
N ARG A 75 -8.79 4.76 17.34
CA ARG A 75 -8.10 5.91 17.95
C ARG A 75 -6.76 6.21 17.26
N ILE A 76 -6.02 5.16 16.90
CA ILE A 76 -4.75 5.34 16.15
C ILE A 76 -5.02 5.92 14.77
N ALA A 77 -5.99 5.38 14.03
CA ALA A 77 -6.40 5.90 12.72
C ALA A 77 -6.83 7.38 12.78
N ASN A 78 -7.62 7.74 13.79
CA ASN A 78 -8.11 9.12 13.98
C ASN A 78 -6.99 10.13 14.24
N ARG A 79 -5.80 9.70 14.65
CA ARG A 79 -4.61 10.56 14.76
C ARG A 79 -3.79 10.60 13.49
N LEU A 80 -3.75 9.49 12.72
CA LEU A 80 -3.01 9.39 11.46
C LEU A 80 -3.73 10.09 10.30
N ILE A 81 -5.05 9.89 10.17
CA ILE A 81 -5.86 10.39 9.05
C ILE A 81 -5.72 11.92 8.86
N PRO A 82 -5.77 12.77 9.88
CA PRO A 82 -5.58 14.21 9.68
C PRO A 82 -4.24 14.60 9.05
N GLN A 83 -3.21 13.77 9.21
CA GLN A 83 -1.87 14.03 8.69
C GLN A 83 -1.73 13.75 7.18
N VAL A 84 -2.66 13.01 6.56
CA VAL A 84 -2.60 12.67 5.12
C VAL A 84 -2.65 13.92 4.23
N ASN A 85 -3.28 14.99 4.72
CA ASN A 85 -3.42 16.26 4.00
C ASN A 85 -2.07 16.89 3.61
N VAL A 86 -1.02 16.61 4.37
CA VAL A 86 0.35 17.10 4.08
C VAL A 86 0.86 16.52 2.75
N TYR A 87 0.49 15.29 2.45
CA TYR A 87 1.02 14.54 1.30
C TYR A 87 0.05 14.52 0.12
N ARG A 88 -1.24 14.40 0.44
CA ARG A 88 -2.31 14.22 -0.53
C ARG A 88 -3.61 14.86 -0.04
N PRO A 89 -3.88 16.13 -0.44
CA PRO A 89 -5.02 16.90 0.08
C PRO A 89 -6.38 16.23 -0.18
N ASP A 90 -6.58 15.59 -1.34
CA ASP A 90 -7.83 14.89 -1.68
C ASP A 90 -8.07 13.66 -0.79
N ALA A 91 -7.03 13.03 -0.23
CA ALA A 91 -7.18 11.90 0.67
C ALA A 91 -7.89 12.27 1.98
N ARG A 92 -7.96 13.55 2.34
CA ARG A 92 -8.74 14.03 3.49
C ARG A 92 -10.24 13.74 3.34
N THR A 93 -10.74 13.72 2.12
CA THR A 93 -12.15 13.50 1.81
C THR A 93 -12.49 12.04 1.54
N TRP A 94 -11.51 11.14 1.60
CA TRP A 94 -11.77 9.72 1.41
C TRP A 94 -12.69 9.19 2.51
N ASN A 95 -13.54 8.23 2.15
CA ASN A 95 -14.39 7.53 3.11
C ASN A 95 -13.57 6.49 3.90
N TRP A 96 -12.77 6.97 4.86
CA TRP A 96 -11.93 6.16 5.71
C TRP A 96 -12.76 5.18 6.55
N GLN A 97 -12.40 3.91 6.51
CA GLN A 97 -13.03 2.85 7.30
C GLN A 97 -11.96 2.00 7.96
N VAL A 98 -12.18 1.63 9.22
CA VAL A 98 -11.25 0.81 10.01
C VAL A 98 -12.02 -0.34 10.61
N ASN A 99 -11.67 -1.57 10.22
CA ASN A 99 -12.28 -2.79 10.70
C ASN A 99 -11.22 -3.83 11.08
N MET A 100 -11.67 -4.88 11.76
CA MET A 100 -10.84 -6.02 12.17
C MET A 100 -11.45 -7.34 11.69
N LEU A 101 -10.60 -8.30 11.33
CA LEU A 101 -10.97 -9.69 11.10
C LEU A 101 -10.36 -10.59 12.18
N LYS A 102 -11.17 -11.49 12.73
CA LYS A 102 -10.68 -12.58 13.57
C LYS A 102 -9.91 -13.56 12.68
N SER A 103 -8.60 -13.60 12.81
CA SER A 103 -7.71 -14.51 12.10
C SER A 103 -6.40 -14.63 12.86
N ASN A 104 -5.73 -15.77 12.73
CA ASN A 104 -4.38 -15.98 13.26
C ASN A 104 -3.28 -15.43 12.33
N GLU A 105 -3.64 -14.95 11.16
CA GLU A 105 -2.70 -14.38 10.20
C GLU A 105 -2.04 -13.11 10.75
N LEU A 106 -0.74 -12.98 10.49
CA LEU A 106 0.00 -11.75 10.73
C LEU A 106 -0.18 -10.86 9.50
N ASN A 107 -1.29 -10.13 9.44
CA ASN A 107 -1.62 -9.30 8.28
C ASN A 107 -2.41 -8.03 8.65
N ALA A 108 -2.25 -7.00 7.81
CA ALA A 108 -3.05 -5.79 7.78
C ALA A 108 -2.97 -5.20 6.37
N TYR A 109 -3.92 -4.36 5.97
CA TYR A 109 -3.85 -3.63 4.70
C TYR A 109 -4.64 -2.33 4.74
N CYS A 110 -4.31 -1.41 3.83
CA CYS A 110 -5.13 -0.27 3.47
C CYS A 110 -5.39 -0.27 1.97
N ALA A 111 -6.61 -0.64 1.58
CA ALA A 111 -7.02 -0.59 0.18
C ALA A 111 -7.28 0.87 -0.26
N PRO A 112 -7.19 1.17 -1.57
CA PRO A 112 -7.46 2.47 -2.15
C PRO A 112 -8.74 3.10 -1.63
N GLY A 113 -8.75 4.43 -1.46
CA GLY A 113 -9.87 5.15 -0.87
C GLY A 113 -10.00 4.99 0.66
N GLY A 114 -8.93 4.52 1.36
CA GLY A 114 -8.85 4.53 2.82
C GLY A 114 -9.60 3.38 3.52
N LYS A 115 -9.58 2.17 2.95
CA LYS A 115 -10.22 0.98 3.51
C LYS A 115 -9.21 0.15 4.31
N ILE A 116 -9.13 0.39 5.63
CA ILE A 116 -8.16 -0.22 6.54
C ILE A 116 -8.74 -1.49 7.15
N MET A 117 -7.96 -2.57 7.11
CA MET A 117 -8.26 -3.83 7.75
C MET A 117 -7.08 -4.32 8.56
N PHE A 118 -7.32 -4.71 9.81
CA PHE A 118 -6.36 -5.41 10.65
C PHE A 118 -6.85 -6.83 10.94
N TYR A 119 -5.93 -7.77 10.98
CA TYR A 119 -6.19 -9.13 11.43
C TYR A 119 -5.82 -9.22 12.91
N THR A 120 -6.63 -9.91 13.73
CA THR A 120 -6.34 -10.00 15.18
C THR A 120 -4.97 -10.62 15.44
N GLY A 121 -4.55 -11.58 14.62
CA GLY A 121 -3.30 -12.29 14.78
C GLY A 121 -2.06 -11.39 14.79
N ILE A 122 -2.03 -10.33 13.95
CA ILE A 122 -0.86 -9.44 13.91
C ILE A 122 -0.69 -8.65 15.23
N ILE A 123 -1.82 -8.26 15.84
CA ILE A 123 -1.81 -7.51 17.11
C ILE A 123 -1.48 -8.44 18.28
N ASP A 124 -2.18 -9.58 18.34
CA ASP A 124 -2.15 -10.47 19.51
C ASP A 124 -0.86 -11.29 19.59
N ARG A 125 -0.46 -11.90 18.47
CA ARG A 125 0.73 -12.77 18.44
C ARG A 125 2.04 -11.97 18.57
N LEU A 126 2.10 -10.77 17.97
CA LEU A 126 3.26 -9.89 18.10
C LEU A 126 3.20 -8.98 19.33
N LYS A 127 2.10 -9.01 20.09
CA LYS A 127 1.88 -8.16 21.27
C LYS A 127 2.20 -6.70 20.96
N LEU A 128 1.55 -6.16 19.92
CA LEU A 128 1.87 -4.84 19.40
C LEU A 128 1.45 -3.72 20.36
N THR A 129 2.34 -2.76 20.56
CA THR A 129 2.06 -1.47 21.19
C THR A 129 1.28 -0.56 20.24
N ASP A 130 0.73 0.57 20.75
CA ASP A 130 0.04 1.56 19.91
C ASP A 130 0.98 2.19 18.87
N ASP A 131 2.24 2.44 19.24
CA ASP A 131 3.25 2.97 18.31
C ASP A 131 3.58 1.97 17.19
N GLU A 132 3.65 0.66 17.50
CA GLU A 132 3.87 -0.38 16.50
C GLU A 132 2.66 -0.59 15.58
N ILE A 133 1.44 -0.49 16.11
CA ILE A 133 0.21 -0.49 15.29
C ILE A 133 0.19 0.74 14.38
N ALA A 134 0.58 1.91 14.89
CA ALA A 134 0.68 3.14 14.10
C ALA A 134 1.74 3.02 13.00
N ALA A 135 2.84 2.29 13.23
CA ALA A 135 3.87 2.03 12.22
C ALA A 135 3.30 1.16 11.08
N ILE A 136 2.57 0.07 11.39
CA ILE A 136 1.89 -0.75 10.36
C ILE A 136 0.86 0.10 9.62
N MET A 137 -0.04 0.75 10.35
CA MET A 137 -1.12 1.54 9.76
C MET A 137 -0.58 2.66 8.88
N GLY A 138 0.47 3.37 9.31
CA GLY A 138 1.12 4.41 8.53
C GLY A 138 1.73 3.86 7.24
N HIS A 139 2.38 2.70 7.30
CA HIS A 139 2.93 2.00 6.13
C HIS A 139 1.82 1.62 5.13
N GLU A 140 0.73 1.03 5.59
CA GLU A 140 -0.40 0.65 4.75
C GLU A 140 -1.12 1.88 4.15
N MET A 141 -1.32 2.92 4.95
CA MET A 141 -1.85 4.19 4.46
C MET A 141 -0.95 4.82 3.40
N ALA A 142 0.37 4.72 3.55
CA ALA A 142 1.32 5.21 2.56
C ALA A 142 1.20 4.49 1.21
N HIS A 143 0.96 3.17 1.20
CA HIS A 143 0.64 2.44 -0.04
C HIS A 143 -0.60 2.99 -0.74
N ALA A 144 -1.66 3.29 0.01
CA ALA A 144 -2.89 3.87 -0.54
C ALA A 144 -2.67 5.31 -1.04
N LEU A 145 -1.98 6.16 -0.26
CA LEU A 145 -1.65 7.55 -0.63
C LEU A 145 -0.77 7.62 -1.87
N ARG A 146 0.22 6.74 -1.98
CA ARG A 146 1.10 6.61 -3.14
C ARG A 146 0.46 5.88 -4.31
N GLU A 147 -0.80 5.43 -4.17
CA GLU A 147 -1.52 4.67 -5.20
C GLU A 147 -0.71 3.48 -5.75
N HIS A 148 0.06 2.79 -4.91
CA HIS A 148 0.89 1.66 -5.34
C HIS A 148 0.06 0.53 -5.99
N GLY A 149 -1.18 0.31 -5.54
CA GLY A 149 -2.12 -0.61 -6.18
C GLY A 149 -2.50 -0.16 -7.59
N ARG A 150 -2.78 1.15 -7.79
CA ARG A 150 -3.07 1.74 -9.10
C ARG A 150 -1.86 1.66 -10.04
N GLU A 151 -0.66 1.91 -9.53
CA GLU A 151 0.58 1.77 -10.31
C GLU A 151 0.78 0.33 -10.79
N ARG A 152 0.54 -0.67 -9.91
CA ARG A 152 0.61 -2.09 -10.30
C ARG A 152 -0.42 -2.44 -11.38
N ALA A 153 -1.67 -2.05 -11.19
CA ALA A 153 -2.73 -2.26 -12.18
C ALA A 153 -2.37 -1.61 -13.53
N SER A 154 -1.84 -0.39 -13.51
CA SER A 154 -1.40 0.32 -14.72
C SER A 154 -0.25 -0.37 -15.43
N ARG A 155 0.73 -0.90 -14.69
CA ARG A 155 1.86 -1.66 -15.24
C ARG A 155 1.37 -2.98 -15.86
N SER A 156 0.46 -3.69 -15.18
CA SER A 156 -0.15 -4.92 -15.70
C SER A 156 -0.90 -4.66 -17.01
N SER A 157 -1.73 -3.63 -17.06
CA SER A 157 -2.45 -3.22 -18.27
C SER A 157 -1.51 -2.86 -19.43
N ALA A 158 -0.44 -2.12 -19.14
CA ALA A 158 0.58 -1.79 -20.14
C ALA A 158 1.30 -3.04 -20.67
N THR A 159 1.61 -3.98 -19.79
CA THR A 159 2.26 -5.26 -20.16
C THR A 159 1.32 -6.10 -21.02
N GLN A 160 0.05 -6.23 -20.65
CA GLN A 160 -0.95 -6.95 -21.44
C GLN A 160 -1.11 -6.36 -22.84
N LEU A 161 -1.22 -5.02 -22.93
CA LEU A 161 -1.31 -4.33 -24.21
C LEU A 161 -0.06 -4.58 -25.06
N GLY A 162 1.13 -4.47 -24.48
CA GLY A 162 2.38 -4.76 -25.18
C GLY A 162 2.47 -6.19 -25.68
N LEU A 163 2.06 -7.16 -24.87
CA LEU A 163 2.01 -8.59 -25.25
C LEU A 163 0.98 -8.84 -26.36
N SER A 164 -0.19 -8.21 -26.33
CA SER A 164 -1.21 -8.34 -27.37
C SER A 164 -0.71 -7.79 -28.71
N VAL A 165 -0.06 -6.64 -28.71
CA VAL A 165 0.55 -6.05 -29.91
C VAL A 165 1.65 -6.96 -30.45
N LEU A 166 2.52 -7.50 -29.59
CA LEU A 166 3.58 -8.41 -30.00
C LEU A 166 3.01 -9.73 -30.55
N ALA A 167 2.02 -10.31 -29.88
CA ALA A 167 1.35 -11.53 -30.30
C ALA A 167 0.73 -11.36 -31.71
N SER A 168 0.06 -10.22 -31.95
CA SER A 168 -0.49 -9.88 -33.26
C SER A 168 0.60 -9.73 -34.33
N ALA A 169 1.73 -9.12 -33.97
CA ALA A 169 2.86 -8.90 -34.88
C ALA A 169 3.56 -10.20 -35.29
N VAL A 170 3.59 -11.21 -34.41
CA VAL A 170 4.22 -12.53 -34.68
C VAL A 170 3.20 -13.61 -35.08
N GLY A 171 1.92 -13.24 -35.29
CA GLY A 171 0.88 -14.16 -35.78
C GLY A 171 0.42 -15.21 -34.78
N LEU A 172 0.55 -14.96 -33.46
CA LEU A 172 0.03 -15.87 -32.42
C LEU A 172 -1.51 -15.88 -32.45
N THR A 173 -2.09 -17.07 -32.21
CA THR A 173 -3.53 -17.22 -32.07
C THR A 173 -4.03 -16.58 -30.77
N GLU A 174 -5.33 -16.23 -30.70
CA GLU A 174 -5.96 -15.67 -29.50
C GLU A 174 -5.76 -16.54 -28.27
N GLY A 175 -5.80 -17.88 -28.40
CA GLY A 175 -5.56 -18.81 -27.29
C GLY A 175 -4.13 -18.73 -26.73
N GLN A 176 -3.14 -18.57 -27.61
CA GLN A 176 -1.74 -18.41 -27.20
C GLN A 176 -1.48 -17.06 -26.54
N ALA A 177 -2.11 -15.99 -27.04
CA ALA A 177 -2.08 -14.67 -26.44
C ALA A 177 -2.78 -14.67 -25.06
N GLN A 178 -3.87 -15.42 -24.89
CA GLN A 178 -4.59 -15.57 -23.63
C GLN A 178 -3.78 -16.30 -22.56
N VAL A 179 -3.02 -17.34 -22.92
CA VAL A 179 -2.09 -18.03 -21.99
C VAL A 179 -0.96 -17.08 -21.54
N ALA A 180 -0.40 -16.29 -22.44
CA ALA A 180 0.59 -15.27 -22.10
C ALA A 180 -0.02 -14.16 -21.21
N GLY A 181 -1.28 -13.78 -21.44
CA GLY A 181 -2.04 -12.81 -20.61
C GLY A 181 -2.34 -13.35 -19.21
N MET A 182 -2.66 -14.64 -19.05
CA MET A 182 -2.86 -15.27 -17.74
C MET A 182 -1.60 -15.24 -16.87
N ALA A 183 -0.43 -15.45 -17.46
CA ALA A 183 0.85 -15.36 -16.75
C ALA A 183 1.14 -13.96 -16.20
N THR A 184 0.62 -12.89 -16.87
CA THR A 184 0.74 -11.52 -16.40
C THR A 184 -0.36 -11.12 -15.40
N GLN A 185 -1.53 -11.75 -15.46
CA GLN A 185 -2.61 -11.53 -14.49
C GLN A 185 -2.23 -12.06 -13.09
N LEU A 186 -1.45 -13.16 -13.03
CA LEU A 186 -0.82 -13.62 -11.79
C LEU A 186 0.15 -12.60 -11.18
N GLY A 187 0.64 -11.65 -11.96
CA GLY A 187 1.48 -10.55 -11.49
C GLY A 187 0.76 -9.51 -10.64
N LEU A 188 -0.59 -9.48 -10.61
CA LEU A 188 -1.36 -8.56 -9.74
C LEU A 188 -1.30 -8.97 -8.27
N ASP A 189 -1.13 -10.26 -7.99
CA ASP A 189 -0.97 -10.81 -6.65
C ASP A 189 0.48 -10.83 -6.18
N LEU A 190 1.42 -10.36 -7.04
CA LEU A 190 2.82 -10.26 -6.64
C LEU A 190 3.01 -9.22 -5.52
N PRO A 191 3.97 -9.49 -4.62
CA PRO A 191 4.32 -8.55 -3.56
C PRO A 191 4.69 -7.18 -4.14
N PHE A 192 4.55 -6.12 -3.32
CA PHE A 192 5.05 -4.80 -3.66
C PHE A 192 6.54 -4.85 -4.00
N ASN A 193 6.96 -4.08 -4.98
CA ASN A 193 8.37 -4.04 -5.32
C ASN A 193 9.17 -3.22 -4.28
N ARG A 194 10.50 -3.41 -4.26
CA ARG A 194 11.38 -2.79 -3.25
C ARG A 194 11.29 -1.26 -3.21
N SER A 195 11.04 -0.59 -4.34
CA SER A 195 10.89 0.87 -4.35
C SER A 195 9.58 1.30 -3.70
N GLN A 196 8.49 0.58 -3.95
CA GLN A 196 7.19 0.84 -3.33
C GLN A 196 7.24 0.61 -1.82
N GLU A 197 7.94 -0.44 -1.38
CA GLU A 197 8.17 -0.70 0.05
C GLU A 197 8.99 0.41 0.72
N SER A 198 10.07 0.87 0.07
CA SER A 198 10.90 1.97 0.59
C SER A 198 10.11 3.28 0.67
N GLU A 199 9.25 3.56 -0.31
CA GLU A 199 8.36 4.73 -0.27
C GLU A 199 7.33 4.62 0.84
N ALA A 200 6.73 3.43 1.03
CA ALA A 200 5.75 3.19 2.08
C ALA A 200 6.37 3.28 3.48
N ASP A 201 7.58 2.76 3.67
CA ASP A 201 8.32 2.92 4.92
C ASP A 201 8.63 4.39 5.21
N SER A 202 9.12 5.11 4.20
CA SER A 202 9.54 6.50 4.36
C SER A 202 8.36 7.42 4.70
N LEU A 203 7.27 7.31 3.93
CA LEU A 203 6.07 8.12 4.12
C LEU A 203 5.29 7.70 5.36
N GLY A 204 5.17 6.39 5.62
CA GLY A 204 4.50 5.84 6.78
C GLY A 204 5.18 6.22 8.10
N LEU A 205 6.53 6.21 8.11
CA LEU A 205 7.33 6.64 9.25
C LEU A 205 7.12 8.13 9.55
N GLU A 206 7.08 8.97 8.51
CA GLU A 206 6.79 10.39 8.66
C GLU A 206 5.35 10.62 9.14
N LEU A 207 4.37 9.88 8.60
CA LEU A 207 2.96 9.98 8.96
C LEU A 207 2.74 9.66 10.45
N MET A 208 3.32 8.56 10.96
CA MET A 208 3.20 8.20 12.37
C MET A 208 3.88 9.22 13.29
N ALA A 209 5.03 9.76 12.89
CA ALA A 209 5.74 10.79 13.67
C ALA A 209 4.90 12.08 13.79
N ARG A 210 4.30 12.56 12.68
CA ARG A 210 3.39 13.72 12.67
C ARG A 210 2.14 13.50 13.52
N ALA A 211 1.66 12.26 13.61
CA ALA A 211 0.55 11.87 14.46
C ALA A 211 0.94 11.71 15.95
N GLY A 212 2.21 11.96 16.31
CA GLY A 212 2.73 11.89 17.68
C GLY A 212 2.94 10.46 18.18
N TYR A 213 3.17 9.49 17.28
CA TYR A 213 3.64 8.14 17.60
C TYR A 213 5.15 8.06 17.45
N ASN A 214 5.79 7.29 18.36
CA ASN A 214 7.25 7.16 18.38
C ASN A 214 7.76 6.40 17.15
N PRO A 215 8.51 7.05 16.22
CA PRO A 215 8.97 6.40 14.99
C PRO A 215 9.99 5.28 15.23
N GLN A 216 10.65 5.23 16.39
CA GLN A 216 11.54 4.12 16.77
C GLN A 216 10.78 2.78 16.84
N ALA A 217 9.47 2.80 17.09
CA ALA A 217 8.64 1.61 17.15
C ALA A 217 8.57 0.86 15.80
N ALA A 218 8.80 1.55 14.67
CA ALA A 218 8.90 0.88 13.38
C ALA A 218 10.08 -0.11 13.32
N VAL A 219 11.20 0.21 13.97
CA VAL A 219 12.35 -0.70 14.07
C VAL A 219 12.02 -1.92 14.94
N THR A 220 11.37 -1.70 16.10
CA THR A 220 10.98 -2.81 16.99
C THR A 220 9.93 -3.71 16.33
N LEU A 221 9.00 -3.14 15.60
CA LEU A 221 8.02 -3.89 14.80
C LEU A 221 8.70 -4.84 13.81
N TRP A 222 9.63 -4.33 13.00
CA TRP A 222 10.32 -5.15 12.00
C TRP A 222 11.18 -6.25 12.62
N ASN A 223 11.76 -6.00 13.80
CA ASN A 223 12.45 -7.04 14.57
C ASN A 223 11.47 -8.13 15.03
N LYS A 224 10.28 -7.78 15.53
CA LYS A 224 9.23 -8.74 15.90
C LYS A 224 8.75 -9.55 14.70
N MET A 225 8.52 -8.89 13.55
CA MET A 225 8.13 -9.56 12.29
C MET A 225 9.19 -10.56 11.83
N SER A 226 10.47 -10.16 11.86
CA SER A 226 11.59 -11.04 11.49
C SER A 226 11.72 -12.23 12.44
N ALA A 227 11.53 -12.04 13.74
CA ALA A 227 11.56 -13.13 14.72
C ALA A 227 10.38 -14.10 14.53
N ALA A 228 9.21 -13.60 14.14
CA ALA A 228 8.02 -14.41 13.87
C ALA A 228 8.10 -15.19 12.54
N SER A 229 9.07 -14.89 11.67
CA SER A 229 9.25 -15.54 10.37
C SER A 229 10.12 -16.82 10.42
N GLN A 230 10.52 -17.28 11.62
CA GLN A 230 11.22 -18.57 11.76
C GLN A 230 10.24 -19.71 11.45
N GLY A 231 10.31 -20.25 10.24
CA GLY A 231 9.39 -21.23 9.68
C GLY A 231 8.73 -20.68 8.41
N GLU A 232 7.40 -20.76 8.34
CA GLU A 232 6.64 -20.19 7.23
C GLU A 232 6.57 -18.65 7.36
N PRO A 233 6.95 -17.88 6.31
CA PRO A 233 6.93 -16.43 6.39
C PRO A 233 5.51 -15.91 6.68
N PRO A 234 5.33 -14.97 7.61
CA PRO A 234 4.06 -14.30 7.80
C PRO A 234 3.51 -13.73 6.49
N GLN A 235 2.19 -13.76 6.30
CA GLN A 235 1.53 -13.23 5.10
C GLN A 235 1.95 -11.78 4.82
N PHE A 236 2.09 -10.97 5.86
CA PHE A 236 2.58 -9.60 5.74
C PHE A 236 3.97 -9.52 5.10
N LEU A 237 4.90 -10.42 5.45
CA LEU A 237 6.24 -10.44 4.84
C LEU A 237 6.24 -10.98 3.41
N SER A 238 5.24 -11.80 3.04
CA SER A 238 5.07 -12.29 1.67
C SER A 238 4.59 -11.17 0.74
N THR A 239 3.73 -10.29 1.22
CA THR A 239 3.26 -9.11 0.47
C THR A 239 4.21 -7.91 0.57
N HIS A 240 5.02 -7.83 1.64
CA HIS A 240 5.95 -6.73 1.97
C HIS A 240 7.37 -7.26 2.21
N PRO A 241 8.12 -7.62 1.15
CA PRO A 241 9.42 -8.28 1.29
C PRO A 241 10.55 -7.35 1.73
N GLY A 242 11.66 -7.93 2.19
CA GLY A 242 12.94 -7.22 2.39
C GLY A 242 13.20 -6.67 3.79
N ALA A 243 12.71 -7.34 4.85
CA ALA A 243 12.76 -6.90 6.24
C ALA A 243 14.10 -6.29 6.71
N GLN A 244 15.25 -6.91 6.44
CA GLN A 244 16.54 -6.39 6.93
C GLN A 244 16.98 -5.08 6.26
N ASN A 245 16.74 -4.94 4.96
CA ASN A 245 17.03 -3.69 4.25
C ASN A 245 16.12 -2.58 4.74
N ARG A 246 14.87 -2.90 5.06
CA ARG A 246 13.86 -1.96 5.55
C ARG A 246 14.26 -1.40 6.92
N ILE A 247 14.72 -2.22 7.85
CA ILE A 247 15.23 -1.77 9.17
C ILE A 247 16.33 -0.72 8.99
N ARG A 248 17.30 -0.96 8.11
CA ARG A 248 18.40 0.01 7.85
C ARG A 248 17.87 1.32 7.26
N THR A 249 16.94 1.24 6.32
CA THR A 249 16.30 2.42 5.72
C THR A 249 15.56 3.22 6.77
N ILE A 250 14.72 2.57 7.58
CA ILE A 250 13.97 3.21 8.67
C ILE A 250 14.92 3.90 9.64
N GLN A 251 15.98 3.20 10.10
CA GLN A 251 16.97 3.78 11.00
C GLN A 251 17.63 5.03 10.42
N SER A 252 17.95 5.06 9.13
CA SER A 252 18.54 6.23 8.47
C SER A 252 17.59 7.43 8.38
N LEU A 253 16.28 7.19 8.43
CA LEU A 253 15.24 8.23 8.37
C LEU A 253 14.85 8.79 9.75
N LEU A 254 15.15 8.07 10.85
CA LEU A 254 14.79 8.51 12.19
C LEU A 254 15.22 9.94 12.53
N PRO A 255 16.46 10.39 12.20
CA PRO A 255 16.86 11.77 12.47
C PRO A 255 15.99 12.83 11.78
N ARG A 256 15.41 12.51 10.61
CA ARG A 256 14.54 13.42 9.86
C ARG A 256 13.12 13.52 10.45
N VAL A 257 12.60 12.42 10.99
CA VAL A 257 11.21 12.36 11.47
C VAL A 257 11.07 12.58 12.97
N THR A 258 12.15 12.38 13.76
CA THR A 258 12.12 12.62 15.22
C THR A 258 11.70 14.04 15.60
N PRO A 259 12.14 15.11 14.91
CA PRO A 259 11.65 16.47 15.19
C PRO A 259 10.14 16.62 15.02
N LEU A 260 9.54 15.96 14.02
CA LEU A 260 8.09 15.97 13.78
C LEU A 260 7.34 15.30 14.93
N TYR A 261 7.83 14.17 15.40
CA TYR A 261 7.29 13.48 16.56
C TYR A 261 7.36 14.35 17.84
N GLN A 262 8.50 15.00 18.07
CA GLN A 262 8.67 15.91 19.22
C GLN A 262 7.73 17.10 19.16
N GLN A 263 7.51 17.67 17.96
CA GLN A 263 6.58 18.77 17.74
C GLN A 263 5.11 18.34 17.99
N ALA A 264 4.72 17.16 17.55
CA ALA A 264 3.36 16.65 17.70
C ALA A 264 2.98 16.31 19.17
N ARG A 265 3.94 16.25 20.08
CA ARG A 265 3.75 15.96 21.51
C ARG A 265 3.78 17.19 22.41
N ARG A 266 4.06 18.36 21.86
CA ARG A 266 3.97 19.65 22.57
C ARG A 266 2.54 20.15 22.60
#